data_d6f013dc03831e36be1b174fbb694087
#
_entry.id   d6f013dc03831e36be1b174fbb694087
#
_cell.length_a   1.000
_cell.length_b   1.000
_cell.length_c   1.000
_cell.angle_alpha   90.00
_cell.angle_beta   90.00
_cell.angle_gamma   90.00
#
_symmetry.space_group_name_H-M   'P 1'
#
loop_
_entity.id
_entity.type
_entity.pdbx_description
1 polymer ?
#
loop_
_entity_poly.entity_id
_entity_poly.type
_entity_poly.pdbx_seq_one_letter_code
_entity_poly.pdbx_strand_id
1 'polypeptide(L)'
;GKALSTKTGTILMKGTKYKVTFSGQEIFCNGTTIWNYDKLENEVTISKLDASSGMVTPQKLFTNFYDKDFLYKLNSDAKGIQEIELTPIDKTKLFHKVIVFINKAAKTITSTKVFEKAGNRYTYTVSGMNTTSNLTDATF
;
A
#
# COMPACT_ATOMS: atom_id res chain seq x y z
N GLY A 1 10.44 21.99 -9.13
CA GLY A 1 9.82 20.94 -8.34
C GLY A 1 8.49 20.51 -8.92
N LYS A 2 8.25 19.24 -8.92
CA LYS A 2 6.94 18.71 -9.37
C LYS A 2 5.87 19.07 -8.34
N ALA A 3 4.70 19.47 -8.80
CA ALA A 3 3.56 19.70 -7.93
C ALA A 3 3.18 18.42 -7.19
N LEU A 4 3.02 18.52 -5.87
CA LEU A 4 2.52 17.41 -5.04
C LEU A 4 0.99 17.42 -5.09
N SER A 5 0.40 16.30 -5.49
CA SER A 5 -1.03 16.10 -5.34
C SER A 5 -1.29 15.16 -4.17
N THR A 6 -2.21 15.54 -3.30
CA THR A 6 -2.61 14.73 -2.15
C THR A 6 -4.03 14.23 -2.38
N LYS A 7 -4.23 12.92 -2.21
CA LYS A 7 -5.54 12.29 -2.26
C LYS A 7 -5.81 11.62 -0.92
N THR A 8 -7.01 11.78 -0.40
CA THR A 8 -7.45 11.17 0.84
C THR A 8 -8.49 10.10 0.55
N GLY A 9 -8.41 9.00 1.23
CA GLY A 9 -9.33 7.89 1.04
C GLY A 9 -9.38 6.96 2.21
N THR A 10 -10.11 5.88 2.04
CA THR A 10 -10.31 4.84 3.05
C THR A 10 -9.89 3.49 2.50
N ILE A 11 -9.26 2.68 3.33
CA ILE A 11 -8.87 1.32 2.99
C ILE A 11 -9.47 0.36 4.02
N LEU A 12 -10.15 -0.67 3.53
CA LEU A 12 -10.61 -1.81 4.32
C LEU A 12 -9.86 -3.04 3.83
N MET A 13 -9.35 -3.86 4.77
CA MET A 13 -8.57 -5.05 4.42
C MET A 13 -8.99 -6.25 5.28
N LYS A 14 -9.05 -7.43 4.64
CA LYS A 14 -9.27 -8.71 5.31
C LYS A 14 -8.53 -9.81 4.55
N GLY A 15 -7.42 -10.31 5.11
CA GLY A 15 -6.56 -11.26 4.40
C GLY A 15 -6.05 -10.69 3.09
N THR A 16 -6.36 -11.34 1.98
CA THR A 16 -6.02 -10.87 0.62
C THR A 16 -7.05 -9.95 -0.01
N LYS A 17 -8.20 -9.76 0.66
CA LYS A 17 -9.30 -8.92 0.20
C LYS A 17 -9.10 -7.48 0.63
N TYR A 18 -9.48 -6.54 -0.23
CA TYR A 18 -9.45 -5.12 0.12
C TYR A 18 -10.48 -4.30 -0.63
N LYS A 19 -10.83 -3.17 -0.04
CA LYS A 19 -11.60 -2.11 -0.67
C LYS A 19 -10.90 -0.79 -0.43
N VAL A 20 -10.66 -0.04 -1.51
CA VAL A 20 -10.08 1.30 -1.45
C VAL A 20 -11.07 2.29 -2.03
N THR A 21 -11.32 3.37 -1.30
CA THR A 21 -12.20 4.45 -1.77
C THR A 21 -11.43 5.76 -1.72
N PHE A 22 -11.28 6.43 -2.85
CA PHE A 22 -10.64 7.75 -2.93
C PHE A 22 -11.05 8.49 -4.21
N SER A 23 -11.17 9.80 -4.11
CA SER A 23 -11.29 10.72 -5.27
C SER A 23 -12.24 10.25 -6.37
N GLY A 24 -13.44 9.77 -6.00
CA GLY A 24 -14.44 9.29 -6.96
C GLY A 24 -14.22 7.88 -7.49
N GLN A 25 -13.18 7.19 -7.05
CA GLN A 25 -12.92 5.80 -7.41
C GLN A 25 -13.18 4.86 -6.24
N GLU A 26 -13.65 3.66 -6.54
CA GLU A 26 -13.75 2.55 -5.62
C GLU A 26 -13.07 1.32 -6.22
N ILE A 27 -12.11 0.77 -5.51
CA ILE A 27 -11.37 -0.42 -5.93
C ILE A 27 -11.73 -1.55 -4.97
N PHE A 28 -12.21 -2.66 -5.54
CA PHE A 28 -12.56 -3.87 -4.80
C PHE A 28 -11.64 -5.00 -5.23
N CYS A 29 -11.17 -5.81 -4.28
CA CYS A 29 -10.45 -7.04 -4.56
C CYS A 29 -10.96 -8.16 -3.67
N ASN A 30 -11.34 -9.27 -4.28
CA ASN A 30 -11.80 -10.46 -3.55
C ASN A 30 -10.67 -11.48 -3.28
N GLY A 31 -9.43 -11.10 -3.57
CA GLY A 31 -8.27 -11.98 -3.47
C GLY A 31 -7.80 -12.57 -4.80
N THR A 32 -8.59 -12.49 -5.85
CA THR A 32 -8.25 -13.00 -7.20
C THR A 32 -8.56 -12.00 -8.31
N THR A 33 -9.63 -11.25 -8.16
CA THR A 33 -10.10 -10.28 -9.16
C THR A 33 -10.17 -8.90 -8.55
N ILE A 34 -9.82 -7.90 -9.33
CA ILE A 34 -9.87 -6.49 -8.97
C ILE A 34 -10.92 -5.81 -9.85
N TRP A 35 -11.82 -5.07 -9.24
CA TRP A 35 -12.78 -4.19 -9.89
C TRP A 35 -12.43 -2.75 -9.52
N ASN A 36 -12.13 -1.93 -10.50
CA ASN A 36 -11.92 -0.50 -10.31
C ASN A 36 -13.12 0.24 -10.90
N TYR A 37 -13.94 0.82 -10.05
CA TYR A 37 -15.10 1.59 -10.43
C TYR A 37 -14.79 3.07 -10.41
N ASP A 38 -14.82 3.70 -11.56
CA ASP A 38 -14.74 5.15 -11.69
C ASP A 38 -16.16 5.72 -11.71
N LYS A 39 -16.50 6.48 -10.66
CA LYS A 39 -17.84 7.05 -10.51
C LYS A 39 -18.11 8.19 -11.47
N LEU A 40 -17.07 8.91 -11.90
CA LEU A 40 -17.22 10.05 -12.81
C LEU A 40 -17.54 9.58 -14.23
N GLU A 41 -16.83 8.56 -14.68
CA GLU A 41 -17.03 7.98 -16.00
C GLU A 41 -18.10 6.89 -16.01
N ASN A 42 -18.57 6.47 -14.82
CA ASN A 42 -19.48 5.35 -14.63
C ASN A 42 -19.01 4.06 -15.33
N GLU A 43 -17.70 3.79 -15.18
CA GLU A 43 -17.01 2.68 -15.82
C GLU A 43 -16.40 1.75 -14.78
N VAL A 44 -16.44 0.45 -15.05
CA VAL A 44 -15.78 -0.57 -14.25
C VAL A 44 -14.72 -1.27 -15.07
N THR A 45 -13.48 -1.17 -14.63
CA THR A 45 -12.36 -1.94 -15.19
C THR A 45 -12.14 -3.19 -14.34
N ILE A 46 -12.12 -4.36 -14.99
CA ILE A 46 -11.92 -5.64 -14.33
C ILE A 46 -10.56 -6.20 -14.70
N SER A 47 -9.77 -6.60 -13.71
CA SER A 47 -8.46 -7.21 -13.90
C SER A 47 -8.23 -8.35 -12.92
N LYS A 48 -7.27 -9.21 -13.22
CA LYS A 48 -6.85 -10.27 -12.28
C LYS A 48 -5.78 -9.73 -11.34
N LEU A 49 -5.83 -10.16 -10.08
CA LEU A 49 -4.75 -9.92 -9.14
C LEU A 49 -3.58 -10.84 -9.52
N ASP A 50 -2.52 -10.26 -10.05
CA ASP A 50 -1.30 -10.99 -10.38
C ASP A 50 -0.24 -10.70 -9.32
N ALA A 51 -0.01 -11.66 -8.45
CA ALA A 51 1.00 -11.56 -7.40
C ALA A 51 2.44 -11.46 -7.95
N SER A 52 2.66 -11.93 -9.18
CA SER A 52 3.98 -11.90 -9.84
C SER A 52 4.28 -10.57 -10.52
N SER A 53 3.27 -9.76 -10.80
CA SER A 53 3.40 -8.50 -11.57
C SER A 53 4.15 -7.38 -10.86
N GLY A 54 4.53 -7.57 -9.59
CA GLY A 54 5.12 -6.50 -8.77
C GLY A 54 4.11 -5.43 -8.35
N MET A 55 2.82 -5.71 -8.55
CA MET A 55 1.74 -4.81 -8.13
C MET A 55 1.81 -4.52 -6.63
N VAL A 56 1.71 -3.25 -6.29
CA VAL A 56 1.66 -2.81 -4.89
C VAL A 56 0.22 -2.87 -4.41
N THR A 57 -0.06 -3.77 -3.48
CA THR A 57 -1.38 -3.88 -2.84
C THR A 57 -1.40 -3.15 -1.50
N PRO A 58 -2.58 -2.78 -0.98
CA PRO A 58 -2.68 -2.20 0.36
C PRO A 58 -2.03 -3.08 1.44
N GLN A 59 -2.16 -4.41 1.33
CA GLN A 59 -1.52 -5.33 2.28
C GLN A 59 0.00 -5.17 2.26
N LYS A 60 0.61 -5.09 1.07
CA LYS A 60 2.05 -4.89 0.94
C LYS A 60 2.49 -3.54 1.52
N LEU A 61 1.68 -2.50 1.35
CA LEU A 61 2.02 -1.17 1.85
C LEU A 61 1.96 -1.06 3.39
N PHE A 62 1.03 -1.78 4.03
CA PHE A 62 0.70 -1.51 5.42
C PHE A 62 0.82 -2.69 6.38
N THR A 63 0.94 -3.92 5.87
CA THR A 63 0.97 -5.10 6.74
C THR A 63 2.05 -6.12 6.40
N ASN A 64 2.42 -6.27 5.14
CA ASN A 64 3.23 -7.40 4.69
C ASN A 64 4.33 -7.00 3.71
N PHE A 65 5.45 -6.49 4.21
CA PHE A 65 6.69 -6.51 3.45
C PHE A 65 7.41 -7.82 3.73
N TYR A 66 7.49 -8.66 2.71
CA TYR A 66 8.04 -10.00 2.84
C TYR A 66 9.56 -10.00 2.90
N ASP A 67 10.10 -10.70 3.88
CA ASP A 67 11.52 -10.82 4.14
C ASP A 67 12.34 -11.32 2.96
N LYS A 68 11.72 -12.17 2.14
CA LYS A 68 12.41 -12.84 1.04
C LYS A 68 12.66 -11.96 -0.17
N ASP A 69 11.90 -10.89 -0.32
CA ASP A 69 11.89 -10.06 -1.54
C ASP A 69 12.76 -8.82 -1.42
N PHE A 70 13.23 -8.50 -0.20
CA PHE A 70 13.91 -7.25 0.09
C PHE A 70 15.15 -7.42 0.95
N LEU A 71 16.12 -6.54 0.71
CA LEU A 71 17.19 -6.26 1.66
C LEU A 71 16.73 -5.13 2.58
N TYR A 72 17.06 -5.24 3.86
CA TYR A 72 16.64 -4.32 4.90
C TYR A 72 17.78 -3.48 5.42
N LYS A 73 17.49 -2.23 5.73
CA LYS A 73 18.39 -1.33 6.44
C LYS A 73 17.59 -0.47 7.42
N LEU A 74 17.99 -0.47 8.68
CA LEU A 74 17.45 0.46 9.67
C LEU A 74 18.17 1.81 9.51
N ASN A 75 17.47 2.82 9.01
CA ASN A 75 18.00 4.17 8.83
C ASN A 75 17.96 4.99 10.10
N SER A 76 16.90 4.84 10.89
CA SER A 76 16.69 5.60 12.12
C SER A 76 15.81 4.84 13.11
N ASP A 77 16.12 5.00 14.39
CA ASP A 77 15.27 4.55 15.50
C ASP A 77 15.26 5.67 16.54
N ALA A 78 14.37 6.63 16.35
CA ALA A 78 14.31 7.81 17.19
C ALA A 78 12.87 8.23 17.45
N LYS A 79 12.62 8.76 18.64
CA LYS A 79 11.32 9.32 19.04
C LYS A 79 10.14 8.33 18.90
N GLY A 80 10.40 7.04 19.10
CA GLY A 80 9.38 5.99 18.99
C GLY A 80 9.01 5.60 17.56
N ILE A 81 9.72 6.11 16.55
CA ILE A 81 9.51 5.78 15.13
C ILE A 81 10.77 5.10 14.58
N GLN A 82 10.58 3.96 13.93
CA GLN A 82 11.62 3.30 13.16
C GLN A 82 11.46 3.62 11.67
N GLU A 83 12.54 4.03 11.03
CA GLU A 83 12.62 4.20 9.58
C GLU A 83 13.41 3.05 8.98
N ILE A 84 12.76 2.22 8.19
CA ILE A 84 13.36 1.05 7.56
C ILE A 84 13.37 1.24 6.05
N GLU A 85 14.55 1.11 5.46
CA GLU A 85 14.74 1.12 4.02
C GLU A 85 14.73 -0.31 3.48
N LEU A 86 13.92 -0.53 2.45
CA LEU A 86 13.77 -1.80 1.76
C LEU A 86 14.26 -1.66 0.32
N THR A 87 15.16 -2.53 -0.09
CA THR A 87 15.67 -2.58 -1.47
C THR A 87 15.24 -3.90 -2.09
N PRO A 88 14.49 -3.90 -3.22
CA PRO A 88 14.10 -5.13 -3.88
C PRO A 88 15.32 -5.94 -4.33
N ILE A 89 15.32 -7.24 -4.08
CA ILE A 89 16.32 -8.17 -4.60
C ILE A 89 16.11 -8.35 -6.11
N ASP A 90 14.86 -8.46 -6.52
CA ASP A 90 14.47 -8.54 -7.93
C ASP A 90 14.61 -7.15 -8.60
N LYS A 91 15.59 -7.03 -9.49
CA LYS A 91 15.89 -5.77 -10.20
C LYS A 91 14.88 -5.45 -11.31
N THR A 92 13.95 -6.34 -11.61
CA THR A 92 12.89 -6.09 -12.59
C THR A 92 11.70 -5.32 -12.03
N LYS A 93 11.62 -5.15 -10.71
CA LYS A 93 10.57 -4.34 -10.08
C LYS A 93 10.59 -2.90 -10.57
N LEU A 94 9.42 -2.27 -10.65
CA LEU A 94 9.26 -0.89 -11.12
C LEU A 94 9.81 0.15 -10.15
N PHE A 95 10.02 -0.22 -8.90
CA PHE A 95 10.60 0.64 -7.87
C PHE A 95 11.98 0.14 -7.44
N HIS A 96 12.83 1.04 -6.99
CA HIS A 96 14.19 0.71 -6.54
C HIS A 96 14.36 0.78 -5.03
N LYS A 97 13.42 1.40 -4.33
CA LYS A 97 13.49 1.59 -2.87
C LYS A 97 12.10 1.82 -2.29
N VAL A 98 11.88 1.30 -1.10
CA VAL A 98 10.72 1.61 -0.27
C VAL A 98 11.22 1.99 1.13
N ILE A 99 10.66 3.04 1.71
CA ILE A 99 10.94 3.41 3.11
C ILE A 99 9.65 3.25 3.90
N VAL A 100 9.73 2.49 4.99
CA VAL A 100 8.62 2.21 5.89
C VAL A 100 8.87 2.88 7.24
N PHE A 101 7.88 3.60 7.74
CA PHE A 101 7.90 4.20 9.07
C PHE A 101 6.99 3.40 9.99
N ILE A 102 7.54 2.92 11.11
CA ILE A 102 6.84 2.07 12.07
C ILE A 102 6.74 2.79 13.41
N ASN A 103 5.52 2.85 13.96
CA ASN A 103 5.32 3.24 15.34
C ASN A 103 5.66 2.05 16.25
N LYS A 104 6.70 2.18 17.05
CA LYS A 104 7.20 1.10 17.91
C LYS A 104 6.20 0.68 18.99
N ALA A 105 5.51 1.64 19.60
CA ALA A 105 4.56 1.37 20.67
C ALA A 105 3.31 0.66 20.15
N ALA A 106 2.77 1.13 19.03
CA ALA A 106 1.59 0.52 18.40
C ALA A 106 1.92 -0.68 17.54
N LYS A 107 3.19 -0.89 17.18
CA LYS A 107 3.68 -1.94 16.24
C LYS A 107 2.96 -1.88 14.89
N THR A 108 2.69 -0.69 14.40
CA THR A 108 1.98 -0.45 13.15
C THR A 108 2.78 0.43 12.21
N ILE A 109 2.60 0.20 10.90
CA ILE A 109 3.14 1.07 9.87
C ILE A 109 2.32 2.36 9.84
N THR A 110 2.98 3.51 9.95
CA THR A 110 2.33 4.82 9.90
C THR A 110 2.44 5.46 8.52
N SER A 111 3.50 5.16 7.79
CA SER A 111 3.74 5.71 6.46
C SER A 111 4.64 4.79 5.65
N THR A 112 4.43 4.78 4.34
CA THR A 112 5.27 4.06 3.39
C THR A 112 5.58 4.98 2.22
N LYS A 113 6.86 5.11 1.86
CA LYS A 113 7.31 5.87 0.69
C LYS A 113 7.83 4.90 -0.36
N VAL A 114 7.30 4.99 -1.57
CA VAL A 114 7.72 4.18 -2.72
C VAL A 114 8.45 5.08 -3.71
N PHE A 115 9.67 4.68 -4.07
CA PHE A 115 10.53 5.39 -5.03
C PHE A 115 10.60 4.58 -6.32
N GLU A 116 9.91 5.04 -7.35
CA GLU A 116 9.93 4.40 -8.66
C GLU A 116 11.20 4.70 -9.44
N LYS A 117 11.60 3.76 -10.28
CA LYS A 117 12.74 3.94 -11.20
C LYS A 117 12.53 5.08 -12.18
N ALA A 118 11.29 5.36 -12.56
CA ALA A 118 10.92 6.48 -13.42
C ALA A 118 11.07 7.86 -12.75
N GLY A 119 11.43 7.91 -11.46
CA GLY A 119 11.61 9.15 -10.70
C GLY A 119 10.38 9.61 -9.91
N ASN A 120 9.25 8.93 -10.02
CA ASN A 120 8.07 9.23 -9.23
C ASN A 120 8.25 8.76 -7.79
N ARG A 121 7.66 9.51 -6.86
CA ARG A 121 7.64 9.17 -5.44
C ARG A 121 6.20 9.21 -4.94
N TYR A 122 5.81 8.16 -4.23
CA TYR A 122 4.49 8.06 -3.62
C TYR A 122 4.64 7.91 -2.12
N THR A 123 3.92 8.71 -1.36
CA THR A 123 3.86 8.59 0.10
C THR A 123 2.45 8.22 0.50
N TYR A 124 2.32 7.10 1.19
CA TYR A 124 1.07 6.60 1.74
C TYR A 124 1.12 6.77 3.25
N THR A 125 0.30 7.66 3.79
CA THR A 125 0.22 7.89 5.24
C THR A 125 -1.07 7.33 5.76
N VAL A 126 -0.99 6.56 6.85
CA VAL A 126 -2.14 5.96 7.52
C VAL A 126 -2.49 6.79 8.74
N SER A 127 -3.75 7.19 8.84
CA SER A 127 -4.32 7.78 10.05
C SER A 127 -5.54 6.98 10.47
N GLY A 128 -5.75 6.81 11.78
CA GLY A 128 -6.93 6.13 12.30
C GLY A 128 -7.01 4.64 11.94
N MET A 129 -5.88 3.92 11.96
CA MET A 129 -5.89 2.47 11.72
C MET A 129 -6.66 1.74 12.83
N ASN A 130 -7.68 0.98 12.43
CA ASN A 130 -8.44 0.11 13.31
C ASN A 130 -8.20 -1.35 12.92
N THR A 131 -7.54 -2.11 13.79
CA THR A 131 -7.20 -3.52 13.56
C THR A 131 -8.22 -4.49 14.17
N THR A 132 -9.23 -3.98 14.86
CA THR A 132 -10.26 -4.77 15.55
C THR A 132 -11.61 -4.78 14.82
N SER A 133 -11.72 -4.12 13.67
CA SER A 133 -12.96 -4.10 12.88
C SER A 133 -13.35 -5.51 12.42
N ASN A 134 -14.59 -5.87 12.64
CA ASN A 134 -15.15 -7.15 12.16
C ASN A 134 -15.75 -6.95 10.78
N LEU A 135 -14.93 -7.12 9.73
CA LEU A 135 -15.37 -6.99 8.34
C LEU A 135 -15.90 -8.34 7.83
N THR A 136 -17.07 -8.31 7.21
CA THR A 136 -17.64 -9.48 6.54
C THR A 136 -17.15 -9.58 5.09
N ASP A 137 -17.25 -10.75 4.50
CA ASP A 137 -16.86 -10.95 3.09
C ASP A 137 -17.75 -10.17 2.11
N ALA A 138 -18.96 -9.82 2.52
CA ALA A 138 -19.88 -8.99 1.73
C ALA A 138 -19.38 -7.55 1.52
N THR A 139 -18.38 -7.12 2.27
CA THR A 139 -17.73 -5.80 2.13
C THR A 139 -16.92 -5.68 0.84
N PHE A 140 -16.43 -6.81 0.33
CA PHE A 140 -15.44 -6.85 -0.75
C PHE A 140 -15.99 -7.38 -2.07
#